data_35d59f148f4813f0d993a2fce90d1431
#
_entry.id   35d59f148f4813f0d993a2fce90d1431
#
_cell.length_a   1.000
_cell.length_b   1.000
_cell.length_c   1.000
_cell.angle_alpha   90.00
_cell.angle_beta   90.00
_cell.angle_gamma   90.00
#
_symmetry.space_group_name_H-M   'P 1'
#
loop_
_entity.id
_entity.type
_entity.pdbx_description
1 polymer ?
#
loop_
_entity_poly.entity_id
_entity_poly.type
_entity_poly.pdbx_seq_one_letter_code
_entity_poly.pdbx_strand_id
1 'polypeptide(L)'
;FRRDEPEWGERSVAATLRDMRISRRDAALAGDGPKAIWPILQSFKGWGWTRFPTFRELNATSFAALAAGANGIVWYTYGDQVEPERNLPNYGSCANPEVWKNLTTVSKRIASLQTVLVERTRPELQPTATVLNGPELDPLGGPSVVSLLKVSGGQITVVAVNASPKPVEVRFDFSATAPSDAQIPVERLFEDGATATLDGGFLVDRFEGFDVRVYRWPAPATLAAE
;
A
#
# COMPACT_ATOMS: atom_id res chain seq x y z
N PHE A 1 -19.31 9.55 -11.21
CA PHE A 1 -19.11 8.10 -11.09
C PHE A 1 -20.30 7.39 -11.72
N ARG A 2 -20.09 6.54 -12.74
CA ARG A 2 -21.18 5.74 -13.33
C ARG A 2 -21.43 4.54 -12.43
N ARG A 3 -22.70 4.36 -12.02
CA ARG A 3 -23.15 3.38 -11.03
C ARG A 3 -22.96 1.90 -11.44
N ASP A 4 -22.73 1.63 -12.71
CA ASP A 4 -22.91 0.30 -13.31
C ASP A 4 -21.62 -0.30 -13.89
N GLU A 5 -20.43 0.29 -13.59
CA GLU A 5 -19.17 -0.25 -14.10
C GLU A 5 -18.63 -1.34 -13.16
N PRO A 6 -18.63 -2.62 -13.58
CA PRO A 6 -18.03 -3.73 -12.80
C PRO A 6 -16.55 -3.51 -12.49
N GLU A 7 -15.90 -2.64 -13.26
CA GLU A 7 -14.49 -2.31 -13.21
C GLU A 7 -14.06 -1.39 -12.05
N TRP A 8 -15.00 -0.85 -11.26
CA TRP A 8 -14.61 0.10 -10.21
C TRP A 8 -13.75 -0.56 -9.12
N GLY A 9 -14.08 -1.79 -8.71
CA GLY A 9 -13.26 -2.56 -7.78
C GLY A 9 -11.83 -2.79 -8.31
N GLU A 10 -11.70 -2.96 -9.63
CA GLU A 10 -10.41 -3.16 -10.30
C GLU A 10 -9.56 -1.88 -10.35
N ARG A 11 -10.18 -0.71 -10.21
CA ARG A 11 -9.50 0.60 -10.28
C ARG A 11 -9.23 1.22 -8.90
N SER A 12 -9.73 0.64 -7.83
CA SER A 12 -9.72 1.29 -6.50
C SER A 12 -8.30 1.61 -6.01
N VAL A 13 -7.36 0.69 -6.16
CA VAL A 13 -5.97 0.90 -5.74
C VAL A 13 -5.26 1.90 -6.66
N ALA A 14 -5.42 1.76 -7.97
CA ALA A 14 -4.89 2.69 -8.96
C ALA A 14 -5.44 4.12 -8.76
N ALA A 15 -6.73 4.26 -8.44
CA ALA A 15 -7.34 5.56 -8.13
C ALA A 15 -6.72 6.19 -6.88
N THR A 16 -6.50 5.41 -5.83
CA THR A 16 -5.81 5.87 -4.62
C THR A 16 -4.41 6.41 -4.95
N LEU A 17 -3.62 5.67 -5.74
CA LEU A 17 -2.29 6.10 -6.16
C LEU A 17 -2.32 7.37 -7.02
N ARG A 18 -3.25 7.46 -7.96
CA ARG A 18 -3.43 8.65 -8.79
C ARG A 18 -3.76 9.87 -7.94
N ASP A 19 -4.72 9.74 -7.03
CA ASP A 19 -5.21 10.84 -6.20
C ASP A 19 -4.12 11.28 -5.19
N MET A 20 -3.33 10.35 -4.66
CA MET A 20 -2.17 10.66 -3.84
C MET A 20 -1.09 11.43 -4.63
N ARG A 21 -0.80 11.05 -5.88
CA ARG A 21 0.14 11.79 -6.74
C ARG A 21 -0.34 13.22 -7.00
N ILE A 22 -1.64 13.40 -7.29
CA ILE A 22 -2.25 14.72 -7.48
C ILE A 22 -2.12 15.55 -6.19
N SER A 23 -2.54 15.00 -5.05
CA SER A 23 -2.49 15.69 -3.76
C SER A 23 -1.06 16.12 -3.37
N ARG A 24 -0.06 15.27 -3.61
CA ARG A 24 1.34 15.61 -3.36
C ARG A 24 1.86 16.72 -4.26
N ARG A 25 1.53 16.66 -5.56
CA ARG A 25 1.88 17.73 -6.50
C ARG A 25 1.26 19.06 -6.06
N ASP A 26 -0.03 19.03 -5.73
CA ASP A 26 -0.75 20.25 -5.37
C ASP A 26 -0.26 20.81 -4.02
N ALA A 27 0.06 19.94 -3.06
CA ALA A 27 0.70 20.32 -1.80
C ALA A 27 2.09 20.97 -2.01
N ALA A 28 2.87 20.45 -2.96
CA ALA A 28 4.18 21.04 -3.30
C ALA A 28 4.04 22.41 -3.97
N LEU A 29 3.04 22.56 -4.85
CA LEU A 29 2.75 23.82 -5.54
C LEU A 29 2.19 24.89 -4.59
N ALA A 30 1.52 24.52 -3.51
CA ALA A 30 0.96 25.46 -2.54
C ALA A 30 2.04 26.20 -1.73
N GLY A 31 3.29 25.75 -1.75
CA GLY A 31 4.38 26.37 -0.96
C GLY A 31 4.24 26.12 0.54
N ASP A 32 4.77 27.01 1.37
CA ASP A 32 4.66 27.02 2.84
C ASP A 32 5.17 25.74 3.54
N GLY A 33 6.10 25.01 2.95
CA GLY A 33 6.73 23.81 3.52
C GLY A 33 5.94 22.53 3.38
N PRO A 34 6.36 21.45 4.05
CA PRO A 34 5.74 20.14 3.94
C PRO A 34 4.30 20.13 4.42
N LYS A 35 3.39 19.55 3.64
CA LYS A 35 1.97 19.38 3.99
C LYS A 35 1.71 17.91 4.36
N ALA A 36 0.98 17.68 5.44
CA ALA A 36 0.47 16.37 5.77
C ALA A 36 -0.69 16.00 4.84
N ILE A 37 -0.64 14.78 4.30
CA ILE A 37 -1.69 14.25 3.41
C ILE A 37 -2.33 13.04 4.07
N TRP A 38 -3.64 13.12 4.29
CA TRP A 38 -4.45 12.09 4.91
C TRP A 38 -5.56 11.70 3.95
N PRO A 39 -5.38 10.63 3.15
CA PRO A 39 -6.44 10.16 2.26
C PRO A 39 -7.60 9.58 3.05
N ILE A 40 -8.81 9.80 2.53
CA ILE A 40 -10.03 9.16 3.02
C ILE A 40 -10.31 7.96 2.12
N LEU A 41 -10.17 6.76 2.67
CA LEU A 41 -10.32 5.50 1.96
C LEU A 41 -11.71 4.91 2.18
N GLN A 42 -12.23 4.25 1.17
CA GLN A 42 -13.54 3.61 1.23
C GLN A 42 -13.52 2.38 2.15
N SER A 43 -14.47 2.32 3.08
CA SER A 43 -14.75 1.14 3.90
C SER A 43 -16.25 0.83 4.01
N PHE A 44 -17.04 1.30 3.07
CA PHE A 44 -18.50 1.22 3.06
C PHE A 44 -19.01 0.67 1.72
N LYS A 45 -20.31 0.36 1.66
CA LYS A 45 -21.09 0.18 0.43
C LYS A 45 -22.24 1.20 0.40
N GLY A 46 -22.85 1.41 -0.74
CA GLY A 46 -23.93 2.39 -0.91
C GLY A 46 -23.50 3.59 -1.75
N TRP A 47 -24.38 4.53 -2.01
CA TRP A 47 -24.17 5.71 -2.88
C TRP A 47 -23.58 5.37 -4.27
N GLY A 48 -23.87 4.18 -4.78
CA GLY A 48 -23.34 3.69 -6.06
C GLY A 48 -22.29 2.60 -5.94
N TRP A 49 -21.74 2.36 -4.76
CA TRP A 49 -20.90 1.18 -4.49
C TRP A 49 -21.78 0.00 -4.10
N THR A 50 -21.81 -1.03 -4.93
CA THR A 50 -22.74 -2.17 -4.79
C THR A 50 -22.31 -3.16 -3.71
N ARG A 51 -21.05 -3.14 -3.30
CA ARG A 51 -20.48 -4.03 -2.28
C ARG A 51 -19.48 -3.31 -1.39
N PHE A 52 -19.18 -3.92 -0.26
CA PHE A 52 -18.03 -3.54 0.55
C PHE A 52 -16.72 -3.93 -0.14
N PRO A 53 -15.63 -3.20 0.12
CA PRO A 53 -14.31 -3.62 -0.33
C PRO A 53 -13.90 -4.93 0.34
N THR A 54 -13.19 -5.78 -0.39
CA THR A 54 -12.59 -7.02 0.11
C THR A 54 -11.40 -6.71 1.01
N PHE A 55 -10.93 -7.72 1.76
CA PHE A 55 -9.69 -7.57 2.55
C PHE A 55 -8.50 -7.15 1.68
N ARG A 56 -8.34 -7.75 0.49
CA ARG A 56 -7.25 -7.40 -0.44
C ARG A 56 -7.32 -5.94 -0.86
N GLU A 57 -8.49 -5.45 -1.23
CA GLU A 57 -8.70 -4.05 -1.62
C GLU A 57 -8.43 -3.09 -0.46
N LEU A 58 -8.94 -3.36 0.75
CA LEU A 58 -8.67 -2.55 1.94
C LEU A 58 -7.18 -2.51 2.28
N ASN A 59 -6.52 -3.67 2.24
CA ASN A 59 -5.09 -3.78 2.51
C ASN A 59 -4.29 -3.04 1.44
N ALA A 60 -4.56 -3.30 0.16
CA ALA A 60 -3.84 -2.69 -0.95
C ALA A 60 -4.03 -1.17 -1.03
N THR A 61 -5.26 -0.65 -0.91
CA THR A 61 -5.51 0.80 -0.92
C THR A 61 -4.81 1.51 0.23
N SER A 62 -4.82 0.90 1.44
CA SER A 62 -4.17 1.46 2.61
C SER A 62 -2.64 1.50 2.46
N PHE A 63 -2.02 0.40 2.07
CA PHE A 63 -0.58 0.34 1.88
C PHE A 63 -0.10 1.11 0.64
N ALA A 64 -0.90 1.19 -0.42
CA ALA A 64 -0.62 2.03 -1.57
C ALA A 64 -0.61 3.52 -1.21
N ALA A 65 -1.56 3.97 -0.39
CA ALA A 65 -1.57 5.34 0.12
C ALA A 65 -0.31 5.65 0.92
N LEU A 66 0.11 4.75 1.82
CA LEU A 66 1.35 4.89 2.61
C LEU A 66 2.60 4.88 1.72
N ALA A 67 2.67 3.95 0.75
CA ALA A 67 3.77 3.90 -0.21
C ALA A 67 3.84 5.16 -1.07
N ALA A 68 2.70 5.78 -1.37
CA ALA A 68 2.63 7.06 -2.07
C ALA A 68 2.86 8.28 -1.17
N GLY A 69 3.17 8.08 0.13
CA GLY A 69 3.58 9.13 1.06
C GLY A 69 2.45 9.75 1.87
N ALA A 70 1.37 9.01 2.14
CA ALA A 70 0.38 9.43 3.13
C ALA A 70 1.00 9.50 4.53
N ASN A 71 0.62 10.52 5.30
CA ASN A 71 1.05 10.72 6.69
C ASN A 71 0.06 10.09 7.69
N GLY A 72 -1.11 9.70 7.25
CA GLY A 72 -2.14 9.02 8.01
C GLY A 72 -3.24 8.52 7.07
N ILE A 73 -4.15 7.73 7.59
CA ILE A 73 -5.28 7.18 6.83
C ILE A 73 -6.55 7.37 7.61
N VAL A 74 -7.60 7.78 6.92
CA VAL A 74 -8.98 7.81 7.43
C VAL A 74 -9.79 6.81 6.62
N TRP A 75 -10.51 5.90 7.26
CA TRP A 75 -11.47 5.05 6.57
C TRP A 75 -12.88 5.64 6.74
N TYR A 76 -13.55 5.89 5.63
CA TYR A 76 -14.92 6.34 5.58
C TYR A 76 -15.81 5.17 5.13
N THR A 77 -16.81 4.76 5.86
CA THR A 77 -17.29 5.33 7.12
C THR A 77 -17.53 4.23 8.16
N TYR A 78 -17.39 4.57 9.44
CA TYR A 78 -17.69 3.64 10.54
C TYR A 78 -19.19 3.32 10.59
N GLY A 79 -20.02 4.32 10.74
CA GLY A 79 -21.46 4.21 10.75
C GLY A 79 -22.07 5.21 9.79
N ASP A 80 -23.01 4.75 9.03
CA ASP A 80 -23.86 5.58 8.22
C ASP A 80 -25.30 5.25 8.60
N GLN A 81 -25.80 6.02 9.53
CA GLN A 81 -27.21 6.01 9.86
C GLN A 81 -27.94 6.85 8.83
N VAL A 82 -28.24 6.24 7.70
CA VAL A 82 -29.24 6.81 6.83
C VAL A 82 -30.58 6.69 7.54
N GLU A 83 -31.04 7.80 8.06
CA GLU A 83 -32.34 8.07 8.66
C GLU A 83 -33.08 6.80 9.16
N PRO A 84 -33.06 6.50 10.45
CA PRO A 84 -33.78 5.34 11.01
C PRO A 84 -35.24 5.26 10.60
N GLU A 85 -35.84 6.43 10.30
CA GLU A 85 -37.22 6.59 9.87
C GLU A 85 -37.49 5.99 8.48
N ARG A 86 -36.46 5.85 7.63
CA ARG A 86 -36.62 5.30 6.27
C ARG A 86 -36.27 3.81 6.16
N ASN A 87 -35.91 3.15 7.26
CA ASN A 87 -35.54 1.73 7.28
C ASN A 87 -34.44 1.35 6.25
N LEU A 88 -33.54 2.29 5.97
CA LEU A 88 -32.45 2.07 5.04
C LEU A 88 -31.31 1.29 5.75
N PRO A 89 -30.70 0.32 5.07
CA PRO A 89 -29.63 -0.47 5.68
C PRO A 89 -28.43 0.43 5.99
N ASN A 90 -27.79 0.16 7.14
CA ASN A 90 -26.52 0.78 7.49
C ASN A 90 -25.43 0.34 6.51
N TYR A 91 -24.82 1.29 5.82
CA TYR A 91 -23.78 1.07 4.80
C TYR A 91 -22.38 1.17 5.36
N GLY A 92 -22.20 1.56 6.62
CA GLY A 92 -20.92 1.71 7.26
C GLY A 92 -20.25 0.39 7.63
N SER A 93 -18.97 0.44 7.91
CA SER A 93 -18.15 -0.74 8.25
C SER A 93 -18.60 -1.44 9.53
N CYS A 94 -19.20 -0.70 10.49
CA CYS A 94 -19.73 -1.29 11.73
C CYS A 94 -20.91 -2.24 11.50
N ALA A 95 -21.65 -2.08 10.39
CA ALA A 95 -22.78 -2.94 10.06
C ALA A 95 -22.37 -4.28 9.44
N ASN A 96 -21.09 -4.46 9.12
CA ASN A 96 -20.58 -5.68 8.55
C ASN A 96 -19.39 -6.19 9.37
N PRO A 97 -19.58 -7.27 10.17
CA PRO A 97 -18.53 -7.82 11.02
C PRO A 97 -17.28 -8.26 10.27
N GLU A 98 -17.42 -8.74 9.04
CA GLU A 98 -16.28 -9.14 8.20
C GLU A 98 -15.44 -7.91 7.80
N VAL A 99 -16.07 -6.85 7.31
CA VAL A 99 -15.38 -5.61 6.96
C VAL A 99 -14.71 -5.00 8.17
N TRP A 100 -15.38 -5.00 9.32
CA TRP A 100 -14.80 -4.52 10.58
C TRP A 100 -13.58 -5.33 11.00
N LYS A 101 -13.65 -6.66 10.90
CA LYS A 101 -12.50 -7.55 11.13
C LYS A 101 -11.36 -7.24 10.17
N ASN A 102 -11.65 -7.05 8.89
CA ASN A 102 -10.67 -6.74 7.86
C ASN A 102 -9.97 -5.41 8.14
N LEU A 103 -10.72 -4.35 8.45
CA LEU A 103 -10.17 -3.04 8.86
C LEU A 103 -9.29 -3.15 10.10
N THR A 104 -9.76 -3.88 11.11
CA THR A 104 -8.98 -4.11 12.33
C THR A 104 -7.65 -4.82 12.03
N THR A 105 -7.66 -5.78 11.11
CA THR A 105 -6.44 -6.47 10.69
C THR A 105 -5.47 -5.52 9.98
N VAL A 106 -5.97 -4.73 9.03
CA VAL A 106 -5.15 -3.73 8.31
C VAL A 106 -4.59 -2.68 9.29
N SER A 107 -5.43 -2.17 10.20
CA SER A 107 -4.98 -1.22 11.24
C SER A 107 -3.86 -1.78 12.10
N LYS A 108 -3.96 -3.04 12.54
CA LYS A 108 -2.93 -3.69 13.35
C LYS A 108 -1.62 -3.85 12.59
N ARG A 109 -1.68 -4.21 11.29
CA ARG A 109 -0.50 -4.29 10.42
C ARG A 109 0.19 -2.92 10.31
N ILE A 110 -0.56 -1.86 10.04
CA ILE A 110 -0.03 -0.50 9.96
C ILE A 110 0.55 -0.05 11.29
N ALA A 111 -0.15 -0.30 12.40
CA ALA A 111 0.31 0.05 13.75
C ALA A 111 1.63 -0.65 14.09
N SER A 112 1.82 -1.92 13.70
CA SER A 112 3.08 -2.63 13.93
C SER A 112 4.26 -2.08 13.11
N LEU A 113 4.00 -1.30 12.08
CA LEU A 113 4.99 -0.63 11.25
C LEU A 113 5.14 0.87 11.59
N GLN A 114 4.43 1.39 12.60
CA GLN A 114 4.36 2.82 12.86
C GLN A 114 5.74 3.46 13.03
N THR A 115 6.63 2.86 13.81
CA THR A 115 7.99 3.38 14.03
C THR A 115 8.80 3.47 12.74
N VAL A 116 8.59 2.54 11.81
CA VAL A 116 9.24 2.51 10.50
C VAL A 116 8.64 3.55 9.55
N LEU A 117 7.30 3.62 9.51
CA LEU A 117 6.59 4.47 8.55
C LEU A 117 6.81 5.98 8.79
N VAL A 118 7.06 6.39 10.05
CA VAL A 118 7.34 7.79 10.39
C VAL A 118 8.76 8.23 10.06
N GLU A 119 9.68 7.30 9.81
CA GLU A 119 11.04 7.62 9.41
C GLU A 119 11.08 8.42 8.11
N ARG A 120 12.15 9.22 7.96
CA ARG A 120 12.38 9.98 6.73
C ARG A 120 12.49 9.03 5.53
N THR A 121 11.79 9.34 4.46
CA THR A 121 12.01 8.67 3.17
C THR A 121 13.31 9.18 2.55
N ARG A 122 14.19 8.26 2.17
CA ARG A 122 15.45 8.53 1.47
C ARG A 122 15.24 8.21 -0.01
N PRO A 123 15.11 9.21 -0.89
CA PRO A 123 14.83 8.98 -2.33
C PRO A 123 15.90 8.14 -3.02
N GLU A 124 17.16 8.31 -2.62
CA GLU A 124 18.34 7.62 -3.16
C GLU A 124 18.38 6.12 -2.86
N LEU A 125 17.63 5.68 -1.86
CA LEU A 125 17.53 4.27 -1.46
C LEU A 125 16.30 3.56 -2.03
N GLN A 126 15.38 4.29 -2.70
CA GLN A 126 14.16 3.67 -3.20
C GLN A 126 14.48 2.67 -4.31
N PRO A 127 13.93 1.44 -4.23
CA PRO A 127 14.20 0.43 -5.22
C PRO A 127 13.55 0.75 -6.57
N THR A 128 14.18 0.32 -7.64
CA THR A 128 13.55 0.26 -8.94
C THR A 128 12.82 -1.07 -9.10
N ALA A 129 11.53 -1.01 -9.44
CA ALA A 129 10.72 -2.18 -9.74
C ALA A 129 10.61 -2.39 -11.25
N THR A 130 10.95 -3.58 -11.74
CA THR A 130 10.80 -3.99 -13.14
C THR A 130 9.83 -5.15 -13.20
N VAL A 131 8.73 -5.01 -13.90
CA VAL A 131 7.79 -6.12 -14.15
C VAL A 131 8.40 -7.07 -15.15
N LEU A 132 8.55 -8.33 -14.77
CA LEU A 132 9.08 -9.41 -15.61
C LEU A 132 7.95 -10.13 -16.35
N ASN A 133 6.79 -10.23 -15.71
CA ASN A 133 5.60 -10.85 -16.28
C ASN A 133 4.33 -10.20 -15.70
N GLY A 134 3.29 -10.04 -16.52
CA GLY A 134 2.04 -9.40 -16.17
C GLY A 134 1.95 -7.96 -16.66
N PRO A 135 0.94 -7.19 -16.22
CA PRO A 135 0.76 -5.81 -16.67
C PRO A 135 1.82 -4.88 -16.03
N GLU A 136 2.51 -4.11 -16.86
CA GLU A 136 3.44 -3.07 -16.40
C GLU A 136 2.70 -1.85 -15.83
N LEU A 137 1.50 -1.60 -16.32
CA LEU A 137 0.67 -0.47 -15.91
C LEU A 137 -0.57 -0.92 -15.16
N ASP A 138 -0.96 -0.13 -14.18
CA ASP A 138 -2.23 -0.25 -13.49
C ASP A 138 -3.42 0.16 -14.40
N PRO A 139 -4.68 -0.08 -14.02
CA PRO A 139 -5.85 0.26 -14.82
C PRO A 139 -6.01 1.76 -15.15
N LEU A 140 -5.26 2.65 -14.54
CA LEU A 140 -5.28 4.10 -14.79
C LEU A 140 -3.97 4.61 -15.42
N GLY A 141 -3.12 3.71 -15.90
CA GLY A 141 -1.89 4.03 -16.61
C GLY A 141 -0.72 4.46 -15.73
N GLY A 142 -0.80 4.23 -14.43
CA GLY A 142 0.33 4.33 -13.52
C GLY A 142 1.14 3.03 -13.47
N PRO A 143 2.30 2.99 -12.76
CA PRO A 143 3.02 1.74 -12.54
C PRO A 143 2.14 0.73 -11.81
N SER A 144 2.12 -0.52 -12.28
CA SER A 144 1.36 -1.60 -11.61
C SER A 144 1.93 -1.95 -10.25
N VAL A 145 3.22 -1.73 -10.02
CA VAL A 145 3.86 -1.97 -8.72
C VAL A 145 4.45 -0.69 -8.18
N VAL A 146 4.13 -0.40 -6.92
CA VAL A 146 4.71 0.72 -6.18
C VAL A 146 5.38 0.19 -4.92
N SER A 147 6.45 0.85 -4.48
CA SER A 147 7.18 0.47 -3.28
C SER A 147 7.63 1.68 -2.48
N LEU A 148 7.85 1.44 -1.19
CA LEU A 148 8.42 2.39 -0.24
C LEU A 148 9.43 1.67 0.64
N LEU A 149 10.68 2.12 0.59
CA LEU A 149 11.75 1.66 1.47
C LEU A 149 11.97 2.64 2.61
N LYS A 150 12.12 2.10 3.80
CA LYS A 150 12.49 2.81 5.02
C LYS A 150 13.63 2.11 5.74
N VAL A 151 14.48 2.88 6.39
CA VAL A 151 15.53 2.37 7.29
C VAL A 151 15.20 2.83 8.71
N SER A 152 15.11 1.90 9.63
CA SER A 152 14.79 2.18 11.04
C SER A 152 15.39 1.12 11.95
N GLY A 153 16.04 1.52 13.03
CA GLY A 153 16.58 0.61 14.04
C GLY A 153 17.53 -0.46 13.48
N GLY A 154 18.36 -0.10 12.51
CA GLY A 154 19.29 -1.04 11.86
C GLY A 154 18.61 -2.07 10.94
N GLN A 155 17.38 -1.84 10.56
CA GLN A 155 16.62 -2.69 9.64
C GLN A 155 16.17 -1.90 8.40
N ILE A 156 16.15 -2.56 7.26
CA ILE A 156 15.46 -2.10 6.06
C ILE A 156 14.09 -2.74 6.04
N THR A 157 13.07 -1.93 5.82
CA THR A 157 11.69 -2.40 5.61
C THR A 157 11.18 -1.84 4.30
N VAL A 158 10.63 -2.71 3.46
CA VAL A 158 10.05 -2.33 2.17
C VAL A 158 8.60 -2.74 2.13
N VAL A 159 7.73 -1.78 1.86
CA VAL A 159 6.34 -2.02 1.50
C VAL A 159 6.26 -2.05 -0.02
N ALA A 160 5.71 -3.11 -0.60
CA ALA A 160 5.46 -3.21 -2.03
C ALA A 160 4.00 -3.60 -2.28
N VAL A 161 3.37 -2.95 -3.26
CA VAL A 161 1.94 -3.12 -3.57
C VAL A 161 1.76 -3.33 -5.06
N ASN A 162 1.08 -4.41 -5.43
CA ASN A 162 0.53 -4.56 -6.78
C ASN A 162 -0.79 -3.79 -6.88
N ALA A 163 -0.81 -2.72 -7.64
CA ALA A 163 -2.00 -1.89 -7.89
C ALA A 163 -2.88 -2.42 -9.04
N SER A 164 -2.43 -3.49 -9.73
CA SER A 164 -3.20 -4.17 -10.75
C SER A 164 -4.11 -5.24 -10.13
N PRO A 165 -5.32 -5.47 -10.68
CA PRO A 165 -6.15 -6.61 -10.32
C PRO A 165 -5.59 -7.94 -10.81
N LYS A 166 -4.57 -7.93 -11.67
CA LYS A 166 -3.93 -9.11 -12.25
C LYS A 166 -2.60 -9.42 -11.56
N PRO A 167 -2.18 -10.70 -11.55
CA PRO A 167 -0.87 -11.07 -11.04
C PRO A 167 0.26 -10.42 -11.81
N VAL A 168 1.36 -10.14 -11.10
CA VAL A 168 2.62 -9.65 -11.69
C VAL A 168 3.80 -10.39 -11.07
N GLU A 169 4.84 -10.61 -11.86
CA GLU A 169 6.16 -11.02 -11.38
C GLU A 169 7.10 -9.82 -11.49
N VAL A 170 7.79 -9.48 -10.42
CA VAL A 170 8.55 -8.23 -10.31
C VAL A 170 9.96 -8.52 -9.83
N ARG A 171 10.93 -7.87 -10.46
CA ARG A 171 12.29 -7.76 -9.93
C ARG A 171 12.48 -6.37 -9.34
N PHE A 172 12.84 -6.34 -8.07
CA PHE A 172 13.29 -5.12 -7.38
C PHE A 172 14.81 -5.05 -7.39
N ASP A 173 15.34 -3.87 -7.66
CA ASP A 173 16.76 -3.54 -7.57
C ASP A 173 17.02 -2.78 -6.27
N PHE A 174 17.73 -3.43 -5.34
CA PHE A 174 18.16 -2.91 -4.04
C PHE A 174 19.66 -2.70 -3.97
N SER A 175 20.36 -2.58 -5.09
CA SER A 175 21.83 -2.42 -5.13
C SER A 175 22.33 -1.24 -4.31
N ALA A 176 21.49 -0.21 -4.08
CA ALA A 176 21.82 0.91 -3.18
C ALA A 176 21.86 0.51 -1.69
N THR A 177 21.31 -0.66 -1.32
CA THR A 177 21.14 -1.07 0.09
C THR A 177 21.70 -2.46 0.39
N ALA A 178 22.18 -3.19 -0.61
CA ALA A 178 22.71 -4.53 -0.45
C ALA A 178 23.98 -4.73 -1.27
N PRO A 179 25.00 -5.44 -0.75
CA PRO A 179 26.17 -5.81 -1.51
C PRO A 179 25.84 -6.69 -2.72
N SER A 180 26.57 -6.49 -3.82
CA SER A 180 26.35 -7.20 -5.08
C SER A 180 26.71 -8.69 -5.06
N ASP A 181 27.42 -9.16 -4.04
CA ASP A 181 27.88 -10.53 -3.84
C ASP A 181 27.18 -11.25 -2.68
N ALA A 182 26.22 -10.59 -2.04
CA ALA A 182 25.54 -11.14 -0.87
C ALA A 182 24.22 -11.84 -1.23
N GLN A 183 24.00 -12.97 -0.56
CA GLN A 183 22.67 -13.59 -0.44
C GLN A 183 22.11 -13.27 0.94
N ILE A 184 21.06 -12.45 0.99
CA ILE A 184 20.46 -11.99 2.24
C ILE A 184 19.08 -12.62 2.39
N PRO A 185 18.82 -13.36 3.48
CA PRO A 185 17.48 -13.83 3.77
C PRO A 185 16.59 -12.63 4.12
N VAL A 186 15.44 -12.55 3.48
CA VAL A 186 14.45 -11.48 3.63
C VAL A 186 13.21 -12.05 4.26
N GLU A 187 12.83 -11.53 5.42
CA GLU A 187 11.58 -11.87 6.08
C GLU A 187 10.41 -11.25 5.33
N ARG A 188 9.34 -12.01 5.11
CA ARG A 188 8.04 -11.49 4.66
C ARG A 188 7.14 -11.31 5.86
N LEU A 189 6.93 -10.05 6.27
CA LEU A 189 6.03 -9.74 7.38
C LEU A 189 4.57 -10.03 7.00
N PHE A 190 3.81 -10.49 7.98
CA PHE A 190 2.39 -10.85 7.85
C PHE A 190 2.09 -12.10 7.01
N GLU A 191 3.13 -12.88 6.73
CA GLU A 191 3.05 -14.17 6.07
C GLU A 191 3.80 -15.19 6.94
N ASP A 192 3.09 -16.14 7.53
CA ASP A 192 3.63 -17.06 8.55
C ASP A 192 4.90 -17.79 8.08
N GLY A 193 6.05 -17.35 8.57
CA GLY A 193 7.35 -17.96 8.30
C GLY A 193 7.83 -17.85 6.85
N ALA A 194 7.16 -17.09 5.99
CA ALA A 194 7.57 -16.92 4.60
C ALA A 194 8.84 -16.06 4.52
N THR A 195 9.79 -16.52 3.72
CA THR A 195 11.03 -15.82 3.42
C THR A 195 11.23 -15.67 1.92
N ALA A 196 12.04 -14.69 1.54
CA ALA A 196 12.55 -14.51 0.20
C ALA A 196 14.08 -14.39 0.28
N THR A 197 14.75 -14.35 -0.85
CA THR A 197 16.18 -14.13 -0.90
C THR A 197 16.48 -12.90 -1.75
N LEU A 198 17.24 -11.98 -1.20
CA LEU A 198 17.88 -10.91 -1.94
C LEU A 198 19.22 -11.44 -2.44
N ASP A 199 19.36 -11.59 -3.74
CA ASP A 199 20.55 -12.17 -4.38
C ASP A 199 21.23 -11.11 -5.25
N GLY A 200 22.47 -10.79 -4.92
CA GLY A 200 23.24 -9.76 -5.64
C GLY A 200 22.57 -8.39 -5.68
N GLY A 201 21.79 -8.03 -4.67
CA GLY A 201 21.01 -6.79 -4.64
C GLY A 201 19.65 -6.86 -5.35
N PHE A 202 19.27 -8.03 -5.89
CA PHE A 202 17.99 -8.22 -6.57
C PHE A 202 17.06 -9.14 -5.79
N LEU A 203 15.78 -8.78 -5.77
CA LEU A 203 14.71 -9.63 -5.23
C LEU A 203 13.66 -9.82 -6.31
N VAL A 204 13.35 -11.08 -6.62
CA VAL A 204 12.26 -11.43 -7.55
C VAL A 204 11.13 -12.04 -6.75
N ASP A 205 9.92 -11.53 -6.96
CA ASP A 205 8.74 -12.05 -6.30
C ASP A 205 7.49 -11.96 -7.18
N ARG A 206 6.53 -12.82 -6.88
CA ARG A 206 5.23 -12.86 -7.54
C ARG A 206 4.14 -12.31 -6.61
N PHE A 207 3.37 -11.39 -7.15
CA PHE A 207 2.21 -10.78 -6.50
C PHE A 207 0.94 -11.26 -7.19
N GLU A 208 -0.02 -11.68 -6.44
CA GLU A 208 -1.39 -11.79 -6.93
C GLU A 208 -2.01 -10.40 -7.10
N GLY A 209 -3.20 -10.32 -7.72
CA GLY A 209 -3.89 -9.05 -7.89
C GLY A 209 -4.16 -8.37 -6.54
N PHE A 210 -3.78 -7.09 -6.41
CA PHE A 210 -3.90 -6.31 -5.18
C PHE A 210 -3.14 -6.87 -3.98
N ASP A 211 -2.07 -7.64 -4.22
CA ASP A 211 -1.22 -8.11 -3.13
C ASP A 211 -0.37 -6.99 -2.54
N VAL A 212 -0.13 -7.12 -1.25
CA VAL A 212 0.83 -6.31 -0.50
C VAL A 212 1.88 -7.24 0.08
N ARG A 213 3.14 -6.92 -0.12
CA ARG A 213 4.29 -7.56 0.52
C ARG A 213 4.99 -6.55 1.40
N VAL A 214 5.41 -6.99 2.56
CA VAL A 214 6.28 -6.21 3.44
C VAL A 214 7.52 -7.04 3.73
N TYR A 215 8.64 -6.56 3.24
CA TYR A 215 9.93 -7.23 3.38
C TYR A 215 10.75 -6.56 4.48
N ARG A 216 11.58 -7.37 5.18
CA ARG A 216 12.51 -6.86 6.18
C ARG A 216 13.81 -7.64 6.15
N TRP A 217 14.92 -6.91 6.28
CA TRP A 217 16.27 -7.48 6.45
C TRP A 217 17.18 -6.48 7.17
N PRO A 218 18.34 -6.96 7.74
CA PRO A 218 19.30 -6.07 8.39
C PRO A 218 19.85 -5.02 7.44
N ALA A 219 19.92 -3.78 7.89
CA ALA A 219 20.59 -2.72 7.15
C ALA A 219 22.14 -2.89 7.23
N PRO A 220 22.88 -2.62 6.14
CA PRO A 220 24.34 -2.54 6.23
C PRO A 220 24.76 -1.46 7.22
N ALA A 221 25.91 -1.65 7.87
CA ALA A 221 26.40 -0.76 8.93
C ALA A 221 26.50 0.72 8.49
N THR A 222 26.77 0.95 7.22
CA THR A 222 26.82 2.30 6.62
C THR A 222 25.47 3.03 6.62
N LEU A 223 24.36 2.32 6.63
CA LEU A 223 23.00 2.87 6.67
C LEU A 223 22.38 2.88 8.07
N ALA A 224 22.91 2.07 8.97
CA ALA A 224 22.40 1.93 10.34
C ALA A 224 22.90 3.05 11.28
N ALA A 225 23.94 3.80 10.89
CA ALA A 225 24.61 4.81 11.72
C ALA A 225 24.02 6.23 11.57
N GLU A 226 23.04 6.44 10.72
CA GLU A 226 22.37 7.73 10.47
C GLU A 226 20.98 7.76 11.11
#